data_d567854c8a785e0f203906d763dbd8ff
#
_entry.id   d567854c8a785e0f203906d763dbd8ff
#
_cell.length_a   1.000
_cell.length_b   1.000
_cell.length_c   1.000
_cell.angle_alpha   90.00
_cell.angle_beta   90.00
_cell.angle_gamma   90.00
#
_symmetry.space_group_name_H-M   'P 1'
#
loop_
_entity.id
_entity.type
_entity.pdbx_description
1 polymer ?
#
loop_
_entity_poly.entity_id
_entity_poly.type
_entity_poly.pdbx_seq_one_letter_code
_entity_poly.pdbx_strand_id
1 'polypeptide(L)'
;MTFLKIAVSTFSAVSLSASFAFARDNVHAAGSSTVLPYAAIVAEAFGENFDFPTPLIESGGSGAGRKKMCEGVGANTTDIANSSSRIKQSDRDNCASNGVTDIMEV
;
A
#
# COMPACT_ATOMS: atom_id res chain seq x y z
N MET A 1 -55.76 30.28 -29.82
CA MET A 1 -55.10 29.93 -28.52
C MET A 1 -53.94 28.99 -28.80
N THR A 2 -52.76 29.53 -28.82
CA THR A 2 -51.54 28.77 -29.11
C THR A 2 -50.88 28.40 -27.77
N PHE A 3 -50.94 27.12 -27.43
CA PHE A 3 -50.20 26.61 -26.24
C PHE A 3 -48.75 26.43 -26.58
N LEU A 4 -47.89 27.30 -26.09
CA LEU A 4 -46.43 27.17 -26.19
C LEU A 4 -45.96 26.09 -25.23
N LYS A 5 -45.62 24.91 -25.76
CA LYS A 5 -44.99 23.84 -24.95
C LYS A 5 -43.53 24.21 -24.75
N ILE A 6 -43.19 24.69 -23.54
CA ILE A 6 -41.81 24.86 -23.13
C ILE A 6 -41.27 23.48 -22.71
N ALA A 7 -40.43 22.92 -23.58
CA ALA A 7 -39.67 21.71 -23.22
C ALA A 7 -38.53 22.13 -22.29
N VAL A 8 -38.66 21.80 -21.01
CA VAL A 8 -37.57 21.93 -20.04
C VAL A 8 -36.63 20.73 -20.22
N SER A 9 -35.54 20.96 -20.95
CA SER A 9 -34.45 20.01 -21.03
C SER A 9 -33.66 20.04 -19.72
N THR A 10 -33.89 19.06 -18.87
CA THR A 10 -33.04 18.81 -17.69
C THR A 10 -31.70 18.30 -18.13
N PHE A 11 -30.70 19.16 -18.12
CA PHE A 11 -29.30 18.80 -18.32
C PHE A 11 -28.78 18.16 -17.02
N SER A 12 -28.77 16.82 -17.00
CA SER A 12 -28.15 16.07 -15.91
C SER A 12 -26.63 16.22 -16.01
N ALA A 13 -26.07 17.10 -15.20
CA ALA A 13 -24.63 17.20 -15.03
C ALA A 13 -24.13 15.94 -14.30
N VAL A 14 -23.54 15.01 -15.04
CA VAL A 14 -22.78 13.89 -14.49
C VAL A 14 -21.48 14.46 -13.93
N SER A 15 -21.45 14.67 -12.64
CA SER A 15 -20.20 15.04 -11.93
C SER A 15 -19.29 13.82 -11.93
N LEU A 16 -18.30 13.79 -12.84
CA LEU A 16 -17.18 12.86 -12.75
C LEU A 16 -16.37 13.28 -11.52
N SER A 17 -16.57 12.59 -10.40
CA SER A 17 -15.68 12.67 -9.24
C SER A 17 -14.38 11.98 -9.64
N ALA A 18 -13.39 12.75 -10.08
CA ALA A 18 -12.04 12.27 -10.25
C ALA A 18 -11.49 11.95 -8.85
N SER A 19 -11.51 10.66 -8.48
CA SER A 19 -10.81 10.19 -7.29
C SER A 19 -9.32 10.31 -7.58
N PHE A 20 -8.68 11.32 -7.01
CA PHE A 20 -7.22 11.40 -7.01
C PHE A 20 -6.69 10.28 -6.12
N ALA A 21 -6.23 9.19 -6.73
CA ALA A 21 -5.42 8.21 -6.04
C ALA A 21 -4.08 8.87 -5.74
N PHE A 22 -3.84 9.25 -4.48
CA PHE A 22 -2.51 9.66 -4.04
C PHE A 22 -1.63 8.43 -4.01
N ALA A 23 -0.72 8.31 -4.98
CA ALA A 23 0.35 7.33 -4.93
C ALA A 23 1.25 7.69 -3.75
N ARG A 24 1.62 6.69 -2.94
CA ARG A 24 2.58 6.88 -1.86
C ARG A 24 3.98 7.05 -2.49
N ASP A 25 4.71 8.05 -2.01
CA ASP A 25 6.04 8.37 -2.54
C ASP A 25 7.12 7.43 -2.02
N ASN A 26 6.95 6.83 -0.84
CA ASN A 26 7.94 5.99 -0.17
C ASN A 26 7.50 4.52 -0.12
N VAL A 27 8.46 3.63 -0.33
CA VAL A 27 8.33 2.22 0.04
C VAL A 27 8.34 2.11 1.56
N HIS A 28 7.44 1.33 2.13
CA HIS A 28 7.34 1.09 3.56
C HIS A 28 7.62 -0.37 3.89
N ALA A 29 8.64 -0.60 4.70
CA ALA A 29 9.02 -1.91 5.20
C ALA A 29 8.93 -1.96 6.73
N ALA A 30 8.41 -3.05 7.26
CA ALA A 30 8.29 -3.25 8.70
C ALA A 30 8.63 -4.69 9.09
N GLY A 31 9.16 -4.90 10.27
CA GLY A 31 9.30 -6.24 10.80
C GLY A 31 10.49 -6.48 11.71
N SER A 32 11.30 -7.43 11.34
CA SER A 32 12.36 -8.01 12.15
C SER A 32 13.34 -6.97 12.71
N SER A 33 13.53 -6.98 14.03
CA SER A 33 14.57 -6.19 14.69
C SER A 33 15.98 -6.67 14.33
N THR A 34 16.14 -7.94 14.01
CA THR A 34 17.40 -8.53 13.55
C THR A 34 17.78 -8.05 12.16
N VAL A 35 16.80 -7.90 11.28
CA VAL A 35 17.00 -7.43 9.90
C VAL A 35 17.13 -5.90 9.83
N LEU A 36 16.58 -5.18 10.80
CA LEU A 36 16.52 -3.71 10.81
C LEU A 36 17.82 -3.00 10.44
N PRO A 37 18.99 -3.29 11.06
CA PRO A 37 20.22 -2.56 10.72
C PRO A 37 20.65 -2.75 9.26
N TYR A 38 20.43 -3.92 8.70
CA TYR A 38 20.73 -4.20 7.29
C TYR A 38 19.75 -3.52 6.35
N ALA A 39 18.48 -3.59 6.66
CA ALA A 39 17.43 -2.92 5.89
C ALA A 39 17.60 -1.40 5.87
N ALA A 40 18.02 -0.80 7.00
CA ALA A 40 18.31 0.63 7.08
C ALA A 40 19.45 1.05 6.16
N ILE A 41 20.55 0.29 6.13
CA ILE A 41 21.69 0.55 5.23
C ILE A 41 21.24 0.47 3.76
N VAL A 42 20.47 -0.56 3.42
CA VAL A 42 19.96 -0.71 2.04
C VAL A 42 19.01 0.43 1.66
N ALA A 43 18.16 0.86 2.57
CA ALA A 43 17.23 1.97 2.34
C ALA A 43 17.97 3.30 2.12
N GLU A 44 18.98 3.58 2.94
CA GLU A 44 19.83 4.78 2.77
C GLU A 44 20.56 4.74 1.43
N ALA A 45 21.21 3.62 1.10
CA ALA A 45 21.91 3.45 -0.17
C ALA A 45 20.96 3.58 -1.37
N PHE A 46 19.72 3.10 -1.26
CA PHE A 46 18.72 3.28 -2.29
C PHE A 46 18.35 4.76 -2.49
N GLY A 47 18.11 5.50 -1.42
CA GLY A 47 17.81 6.93 -1.50
C GLY A 47 18.95 7.78 -2.02
N GLU A 48 20.23 7.37 -1.78
CA GLU A 48 21.42 8.07 -2.27
C GLU A 48 21.74 7.77 -3.73
N ASN A 49 21.47 6.55 -4.20
CA ASN A 49 21.90 6.09 -5.54
C ASN A 49 20.79 6.13 -6.59
N PHE A 50 19.54 6.32 -6.20
CA PHE A 50 18.40 6.38 -7.10
C PHE A 50 17.60 7.66 -6.86
N ASP A 51 16.91 8.11 -7.89
CA ASP A 51 16.08 9.32 -7.86
C ASP A 51 14.69 9.05 -7.27
N PHE A 52 14.68 8.36 -6.13
CA PHE A 52 13.46 8.01 -5.38
C PHE A 52 13.63 8.33 -3.90
N PRO A 53 12.54 8.62 -3.18
CA PRO A 53 12.59 8.83 -1.73
C PRO A 53 13.15 7.61 -1.00
N THR A 54 13.91 7.88 0.05
CA THR A 54 14.44 6.83 0.94
C THR A 54 13.28 6.01 1.53
N PRO A 55 13.31 4.67 1.41
CA PRO A 55 12.32 3.80 2.02
C PRO A 55 12.22 3.99 3.54
N LEU A 56 11.01 3.90 4.06
CA LEU A 56 10.74 3.94 5.49
C LEU A 56 10.88 2.54 6.08
N ILE A 57 11.71 2.41 7.11
CA ILE A 57 11.96 1.12 7.77
C ILE A 57 11.51 1.19 9.21
N GLU A 58 10.61 0.29 9.61
CA GLU A 58 10.12 0.15 10.98
C GLU A 58 10.50 -1.20 11.57
N SER A 59 10.82 -1.19 12.87
CA SER A 59 11.00 -2.39 13.67
C SER A 59 9.70 -2.77 14.39
N GLY A 60 9.63 -3.99 14.90
CA GLY A 60 8.48 -4.48 15.66
C GLY A 60 8.45 -6.01 15.77
N GLY A 61 9.42 -6.67 15.14
CA GLY A 61 9.51 -8.12 15.06
C GLY A 61 8.90 -8.69 13.78
N SER A 62 9.39 -9.86 13.37
CA SER A 62 8.98 -10.53 12.11
C SER A 62 7.47 -10.78 12.02
N GLY A 63 6.86 -11.23 13.11
CA GLY A 63 5.42 -11.48 13.17
C GLY A 63 4.58 -10.21 13.00
N ALA A 64 5.00 -9.12 13.64
CA ALA A 64 4.33 -7.83 13.51
C ALA A 64 4.47 -7.28 12.09
N GLY A 65 5.63 -7.41 11.46
CA GLY A 65 5.83 -7.00 10.08
C GLY A 65 4.93 -7.75 9.10
N ARG A 66 4.86 -9.07 9.21
CA ARG A 66 3.96 -9.90 8.40
C ARG A 66 2.49 -9.52 8.60
N LYS A 67 2.09 -9.27 9.86
CA LYS A 67 0.73 -8.82 10.16
C LYS A 67 0.41 -7.48 9.50
N LYS A 68 1.32 -6.51 9.58
CA LYS A 68 1.15 -5.20 8.93
C LYS A 68 1.05 -5.32 7.42
N MET A 69 1.90 -6.11 6.78
CA MET A 69 1.84 -6.36 5.34
C MET A 69 0.51 -6.99 4.92
N CYS A 70 -0.08 -7.83 5.77
CA CYS A 70 -1.35 -8.49 5.53
C CYS A 70 -2.59 -7.65 5.89
N GLU A 71 -2.45 -6.38 6.27
CA GLU A 71 -3.60 -5.51 6.59
C GLU A 71 -4.38 -5.11 5.33
N GLY A 72 -3.75 -5.09 4.17
CA GLY A 72 -4.40 -4.75 2.92
C GLY A 72 -3.44 -4.22 1.86
N VAL A 73 -4.00 -3.76 0.76
CA VAL A 73 -3.30 -3.12 -0.34
C VAL A 73 -3.74 -1.67 -0.44
N GLY A 74 -2.79 -0.74 -0.45
CA GLY A 74 -3.11 0.68 -0.58
C GLY A 74 -1.99 1.61 -0.10
N ALA A 75 -2.25 2.91 -0.15
CA ALA A 75 -1.26 3.94 0.16
C ALA A 75 -0.82 3.96 1.64
N ASN A 76 -1.64 3.42 2.55
CA ASN A 76 -1.38 3.41 3.99
C ASN A 76 -0.99 2.02 4.52
N THR A 77 -0.65 1.09 3.64
CA THR A 77 -0.27 -0.26 4.01
C THR A 77 1.22 -0.49 3.83
N THR A 78 1.75 -1.49 4.55
CA THR A 78 3.15 -1.90 4.46
C THR A 78 3.38 -2.70 3.17
N ASP A 79 4.45 -2.39 2.45
CA ASP A 79 4.81 -3.05 1.19
C ASP A 79 5.65 -4.30 1.41
N ILE A 80 6.55 -4.23 2.39
CA ILE A 80 7.56 -5.26 2.64
C ILE A 80 7.52 -5.67 4.11
N ALA A 81 7.41 -6.95 4.37
CA ALA A 81 7.64 -7.50 5.69
C ALA A 81 9.08 -8.02 5.79
N ASN A 82 9.89 -7.35 6.59
CA ASN A 82 11.21 -7.86 6.95
C ASN A 82 11.05 -8.99 7.97
N SER A 83 11.58 -10.16 7.67
CA SER A 83 11.41 -11.32 8.51
C SER A 83 12.71 -12.13 8.64
N SER A 84 13.03 -12.56 9.84
CA SER A 84 14.11 -13.50 10.12
C SER A 84 13.67 -14.97 10.06
N SER A 85 12.39 -15.19 9.68
CA SER A 85 11.81 -16.54 9.52
C SER A 85 10.83 -16.55 8.36
N ARG A 86 10.61 -17.73 7.78
CA ARG A 86 9.67 -17.91 6.68
C ARG A 86 8.24 -17.49 7.06
N ILE A 87 7.49 -17.04 6.08
CA ILE A 87 6.07 -16.78 6.22
C ILE A 87 5.32 -18.09 6.54
N LYS A 88 4.40 -18.01 7.47
CA LYS A 88 3.55 -19.15 7.87
C LYS A 88 2.30 -19.24 7.01
N GLN A 89 1.70 -20.42 6.91
CA GLN A 89 0.43 -20.57 6.21
C GLN A 89 -0.67 -19.70 6.84
N SER A 90 -0.70 -19.57 8.17
CA SER A 90 -1.63 -18.69 8.88
C SER A 90 -1.47 -17.20 8.49
N ASP A 91 -0.23 -16.75 8.23
CA ASP A 91 0.01 -15.39 7.75
C ASP A 91 -0.53 -15.22 6.32
N ARG A 92 -0.31 -16.22 5.45
CA ARG A 92 -0.83 -16.20 4.06
C ARG A 92 -2.35 -16.19 4.04
N ASP A 93 -3.01 -16.96 4.90
CA ASP A 93 -4.48 -17.00 5.03
C ASP A 93 -5.04 -15.67 5.51
N ASN A 94 -4.37 -15.04 6.48
CA ASN A 94 -4.72 -13.70 6.95
C ASN A 94 -4.54 -12.64 5.86
N CYS A 95 -3.43 -12.67 5.14
CA CYS A 95 -3.19 -11.81 3.99
C CYS A 95 -4.30 -11.95 2.94
N ALA A 96 -4.63 -13.18 2.54
CA ALA A 96 -5.65 -13.46 1.54
C ALA A 96 -7.03 -12.95 1.95
N SER A 97 -7.39 -13.06 3.23
CA SER A 97 -8.66 -12.55 3.78
C SER A 97 -8.77 -11.02 3.68
N ASN A 98 -7.65 -10.32 3.58
CA ASN A 98 -7.57 -8.87 3.44
C ASN A 98 -7.21 -8.42 1.99
N GLY A 99 -7.29 -9.32 1.03
CA GLY A 99 -7.02 -9.02 -0.37
C GLY A 99 -5.54 -8.99 -0.78
N VAL A 100 -4.64 -9.39 0.10
CA VAL A 100 -3.20 -9.50 -0.16
C VAL A 100 -2.89 -10.93 -0.60
N THR A 101 -2.91 -11.18 -1.91
CA THR A 101 -2.85 -12.54 -2.48
C THR A 101 -1.55 -12.82 -3.24
N ASP A 102 -0.88 -11.78 -3.72
CA ASP A 102 0.37 -11.90 -4.49
C ASP A 102 1.56 -11.58 -3.57
N ILE A 103 2.06 -12.61 -2.88
CA ILE A 103 3.15 -12.50 -1.93
C ILE A 103 4.38 -13.21 -2.47
N MET A 104 5.45 -12.44 -2.67
CA MET A 104 6.76 -12.96 -3.02
C MET A 104 7.62 -13.10 -1.76
N GLU A 105 8.14 -14.29 -1.51
CA GLU A 105 9.14 -14.55 -0.46
C GLU A 105 10.51 -14.77 -1.10
N VAL A 106 11.49 -14.00 -0.66
CA VAL A 106 12.87 -14.06 -1.15
C VAL A 106 13.86 -14.43 -0.06
#